data_1c3a0b7d99d39935108cf15c3fca48e2
#
_entry.id   1c3a0b7d99d39935108cf15c3fca48e2
#
_cell.length_a   1.000
_cell.length_b   1.000
_cell.length_c   1.000
_cell.angle_alpha   90.00
_cell.angle_beta   90.00
_cell.angle_gamma   90.00
#
_symmetry.space_group_name_H-M   'P 1'
#
loop_
_entity.id
_entity.type
_entity.pdbx_description
1 polymer ?
#
loop_
_entity_poly.entity_id
_entity_poly.type
_entity_poly.pdbx_seq_one_letter_code
_entity_poly.pdbx_strand_id
1 'polypeptide(L)'
;MLFRSRLNTFQIEIPPLRERKEDIPPLVATFLKRFAHELGKDEPEIAPEAFQKLLDYSWPGNVRELQNAMEYAVVLARQNKISVKELPAEVQLPVALQQTERNNNGGVQNLDDMERNAIIQALAQCHGNKKKAAQVLGIQRPTLYNKMKRYAIEL
;
A
#
# COMPACT_ATOMS: atom_id res chain seq x y z
N MET A 1 12.74 31.06 -26.40
CA MET A 1 11.34 31.37 -26.02
C MET A 1 10.82 30.27 -25.14
N LEU A 2 10.66 30.52 -23.84
CA LEU A 2 10.16 29.56 -22.87
C LEU A 2 8.62 29.66 -22.83
N PHE A 3 7.93 28.67 -23.37
CA PHE A 3 6.49 28.54 -23.18
C PHE A 3 6.24 28.10 -21.71
N ARG A 4 6.08 29.07 -20.81
CA ARG A 4 5.46 28.86 -19.52
C ARG A 4 3.96 28.73 -19.76
N SER A 5 3.44 27.52 -19.79
CA SER A 5 1.98 27.29 -19.83
C SER A 5 1.35 27.82 -18.54
N ARG A 6 0.58 28.89 -18.66
CA ARG A 6 -0.26 29.46 -17.59
C ARG A 6 -1.54 28.61 -17.46
N LEU A 7 -1.41 27.35 -17.06
CA LEU A 7 -2.55 26.43 -16.89
C LEU A 7 -2.89 26.14 -15.43
N ASN A 8 -2.51 27.01 -14.50
CA ASN A 8 -2.83 26.83 -13.09
C ASN A 8 -3.71 27.98 -12.58
N THR A 9 -4.89 28.16 -13.20
CA THR A 9 -5.79 29.24 -12.84
C THR A 9 -6.64 28.95 -11.60
N PHE A 10 -6.84 27.65 -11.26
CA PHE A 10 -7.54 27.21 -10.05
C PHE A 10 -6.94 25.90 -9.57
N GLN A 11 -6.39 25.88 -8.36
CA GLN A 11 -5.93 24.68 -7.68
C GLN A 11 -7.06 24.17 -6.78
N ILE A 12 -7.64 23.02 -7.13
CA ILE A 12 -8.62 22.33 -6.28
C ILE A 12 -7.85 21.25 -5.53
N GLU A 13 -7.73 21.41 -4.22
CA GLU A 13 -7.17 20.39 -3.35
C GLU A 13 -8.28 19.43 -2.92
N ILE A 14 -8.12 18.15 -3.27
CA ILE A 14 -9.05 17.10 -2.83
C ILE A 14 -8.43 16.45 -1.61
N PRO A 15 -9.06 16.53 -0.41
CA PRO A 15 -8.53 15.90 0.78
C PRO A 15 -8.49 14.37 0.62
N PRO A 16 -7.52 13.70 1.25
CA PRO A 16 -7.43 12.24 1.22
C PRO A 16 -8.62 11.58 1.93
N LEU A 17 -8.92 10.34 1.56
CA LEU A 17 -10.10 9.62 2.05
C LEU A 17 -10.12 9.46 3.60
N ARG A 18 -8.96 9.38 4.24
CA ARG A 18 -8.83 9.36 5.71
C ARG A 18 -9.37 10.60 6.42
N GLU A 19 -9.47 11.74 5.72
CA GLU A 19 -9.98 13.02 6.23
C GLU A 19 -11.47 13.24 5.92
N ARG A 20 -12.07 12.33 5.14
CA ARG A 20 -13.49 12.33 4.78
C ARG A 20 -14.09 10.93 4.89
N LYS A 21 -14.03 10.38 6.10
CA LYS A 21 -14.49 9.01 6.39
C LYS A 21 -15.99 8.82 6.13
N GLU A 22 -16.76 9.88 6.16
CA GLU A 22 -18.19 9.91 5.79
C GLU A 22 -18.46 9.50 4.33
N ASP A 23 -17.47 9.62 3.45
CA ASP A 23 -17.60 9.19 2.07
C ASP A 23 -17.38 7.67 1.90
N ILE A 24 -16.79 7.00 2.89
CA ILE A 24 -16.51 5.55 2.79
C ILE A 24 -17.80 4.73 2.66
N PRO A 25 -18.84 4.91 3.50
CA PRO A 25 -20.08 4.13 3.37
C PRO A 25 -20.74 4.21 2.00
N PRO A 26 -20.99 5.39 1.41
CA PRO A 26 -21.61 5.49 0.09
C PRO A 26 -20.71 4.95 -1.04
N LEU A 27 -19.39 5.09 -0.94
CA LEU A 27 -18.45 4.50 -1.89
C LEU A 27 -18.49 2.97 -1.83
N VAL A 28 -18.45 2.39 -0.63
CA VAL A 28 -18.54 0.94 -0.42
C VAL A 28 -19.82 0.39 -1.02
N ALA A 29 -20.97 0.99 -0.73
CA ALA A 29 -22.26 0.57 -1.30
C ALA A 29 -22.26 0.63 -2.83
N THR A 30 -21.70 1.70 -3.41
CA THR A 30 -21.59 1.86 -4.85
C THR A 30 -20.73 0.79 -5.50
N PHE A 31 -19.57 0.49 -4.89
CA PHE A 31 -18.65 -0.54 -5.39
C PHE A 31 -19.22 -1.95 -5.24
N LEU A 32 -19.88 -2.26 -4.13
CA LEU A 32 -20.55 -3.55 -3.93
C LEU A 32 -21.57 -3.81 -5.04
N LYS A 33 -22.48 -2.88 -5.25
CA LYS A 33 -23.52 -2.98 -6.27
C LYS A 33 -22.92 -3.15 -7.67
N ARG A 34 -21.91 -2.35 -7.99
CA ARG A 34 -21.23 -2.39 -9.28
C ARG A 34 -20.55 -3.74 -9.51
N PHE A 35 -19.70 -4.18 -8.59
CA PHE A 35 -18.93 -5.42 -8.78
C PHE A 35 -19.81 -6.69 -8.68
N ALA A 36 -20.84 -6.69 -7.83
CA ALA A 36 -21.82 -7.77 -7.82
C ALA A 36 -22.51 -7.91 -9.18
N HIS A 37 -22.94 -6.80 -9.78
CA HIS A 37 -23.54 -6.77 -11.11
C HIS A 37 -22.56 -7.23 -12.20
N GLU A 38 -21.31 -6.74 -12.19
CA GLU A 38 -20.26 -7.11 -13.17
C GLU A 38 -19.93 -8.62 -13.11
N LEU A 39 -20.01 -9.23 -11.92
CA LEU A 39 -19.75 -10.65 -11.70
C LEU A 39 -20.99 -11.55 -11.82
N GLY A 40 -22.15 -10.96 -12.08
CA GLY A 40 -23.43 -11.71 -12.13
C GLY A 40 -23.81 -12.37 -10.80
N LYS A 41 -23.41 -11.76 -9.67
CA LYS A 41 -23.72 -12.20 -8.31
C LYS A 41 -24.76 -11.31 -7.67
N ASP A 42 -25.42 -11.82 -6.65
CA ASP A 42 -26.23 -10.99 -5.76
C ASP A 42 -25.32 -10.07 -4.95
N GLU A 43 -25.83 -8.88 -4.57
CA GLU A 43 -25.09 -7.92 -3.75
C GLU A 43 -24.79 -8.53 -2.37
N PRO A 44 -23.52 -8.75 -2.01
CA PRO A 44 -23.17 -9.37 -0.75
C PRO A 44 -23.34 -8.41 0.43
N GLU A 45 -23.75 -8.96 1.57
CA GLU A 45 -23.86 -8.23 2.82
C GLU A 45 -22.48 -8.14 3.50
N ILE A 46 -22.13 -6.94 3.99
CA ILE A 46 -20.88 -6.76 4.76
C ILE A 46 -21.16 -6.97 6.23
N ALA A 47 -20.38 -7.85 6.86
CA ALA A 47 -20.43 -8.04 8.30
C ALA A 47 -20.02 -6.75 9.05
N PRO A 48 -20.65 -6.42 10.19
CA PRO A 48 -20.34 -5.20 10.94
C PRO A 48 -18.84 -5.06 11.28
N GLU A 49 -18.17 -6.16 11.62
CA GLU A 49 -16.74 -6.17 11.94
C GLU A 49 -15.87 -5.85 10.71
N ALA A 50 -16.27 -6.34 9.54
CA ALA A 50 -15.59 -6.04 8.28
C ALA A 50 -15.79 -4.58 7.89
N PHE A 51 -17.01 -4.06 8.06
CA PHE A 51 -17.31 -2.66 7.79
C PHE A 51 -16.53 -1.71 8.69
N GLN A 52 -16.40 -2.05 9.99
CA GLN A 52 -15.58 -1.28 10.91
C GLN A 52 -14.11 -1.22 10.48
N LYS A 53 -13.56 -2.34 9.98
CA LYS A 53 -12.19 -2.37 9.43
C LYS A 53 -12.03 -1.43 8.23
N LEU A 54 -13.03 -1.35 7.36
CA LEU A 54 -13.01 -0.41 6.22
C LEU A 54 -13.02 1.06 6.68
N LEU A 55 -13.72 1.39 7.77
CA LEU A 55 -13.76 2.74 8.35
C LEU A 55 -12.45 3.11 9.07
N ASP A 56 -11.79 2.14 9.69
CA ASP A 56 -10.59 2.37 10.49
C ASP A 56 -9.31 2.39 9.64
N TYR A 57 -9.34 1.80 8.46
CA TYR A 57 -8.20 1.80 7.56
C TYR A 57 -7.96 3.19 6.95
N SER A 58 -6.71 3.53 6.73
CA SER A 58 -6.31 4.91 6.35
C SER A 58 -6.32 5.20 4.86
N TRP A 59 -6.50 4.18 4.03
CA TRP A 59 -6.59 4.29 2.57
C TRP A 59 -5.49 5.15 1.94
N PRO A 60 -4.20 4.75 2.02
CA PRO A 60 -3.10 5.51 1.41
C PRO A 60 -3.29 5.70 -0.11
N GLY A 61 -3.85 4.72 -0.80
CA GLY A 61 -4.24 4.79 -2.21
C GLY A 61 -5.63 5.41 -2.44
N ASN A 62 -6.24 5.99 -1.39
CA ASN A 62 -7.53 6.68 -1.43
C ASN A 62 -8.65 5.82 -2.05
N VAL A 63 -9.51 6.43 -2.88
CA VAL A 63 -10.67 5.78 -3.51
C VAL A 63 -10.27 4.60 -4.41
N ARG A 64 -9.11 4.68 -5.07
CA ARG A 64 -8.64 3.60 -5.96
C ARG A 64 -8.30 2.33 -5.17
N GLU A 65 -7.66 2.48 -4.03
CA GLU A 65 -7.36 1.35 -3.14
C GLU A 65 -8.63 0.75 -2.53
N LEU A 66 -9.56 1.60 -2.08
CA LEU A 66 -10.88 1.15 -1.60
C LEU A 66 -11.62 0.38 -2.69
N GLN A 67 -11.64 0.88 -3.92
CA GLN A 67 -12.25 0.19 -5.05
C GLN A 67 -11.66 -1.21 -5.26
N ASN A 68 -10.33 -1.34 -5.31
CA ASN A 68 -9.66 -2.63 -5.49
C ASN A 68 -9.94 -3.58 -4.32
N ALA A 69 -9.98 -3.07 -3.09
CA ALA A 69 -10.32 -3.85 -1.91
C ALA A 69 -11.76 -4.39 -1.96
N MET A 70 -12.70 -3.60 -2.45
CA MET A 70 -14.10 -4.02 -2.61
C MET A 70 -14.26 -5.03 -3.74
N GLU A 71 -13.59 -4.85 -4.88
CA GLU A 71 -13.55 -5.83 -5.97
C GLU A 71 -13.04 -7.18 -5.47
N TYR A 72 -11.91 -7.19 -4.77
CA TYR A 72 -11.34 -8.39 -4.17
C TYR A 72 -12.32 -9.07 -3.19
N ALA A 73 -12.95 -8.28 -2.31
CA ALA A 73 -13.90 -8.80 -1.33
C ALA A 73 -15.13 -9.44 -1.99
N VAL A 74 -15.69 -8.83 -3.04
CA VAL A 74 -16.85 -9.37 -3.78
C VAL A 74 -16.49 -10.66 -4.52
N VAL A 75 -15.27 -10.73 -5.10
CA VAL A 75 -14.78 -11.97 -5.75
C VAL A 75 -14.71 -13.11 -4.74
N LEU A 76 -14.19 -12.86 -3.54
CA LEU A 76 -14.01 -13.87 -2.48
C LEU A 76 -15.27 -14.12 -1.64
N ALA A 77 -16.28 -13.26 -1.74
CA ALA A 77 -17.52 -13.37 -0.96
C ALA A 77 -18.12 -14.78 -1.06
N ARG A 78 -18.36 -15.39 0.09
CA ARG A 78 -18.99 -16.71 0.22
C ARG A 78 -20.37 -16.55 0.83
N GLN A 79 -21.33 -17.33 0.36
CA GLN A 79 -22.72 -17.30 0.86
C GLN A 79 -23.30 -15.87 0.89
N ASN A 80 -22.96 -15.07 -0.11
CA ASN A 80 -23.42 -13.67 -0.23
C ASN A 80 -23.02 -12.78 0.98
N LYS A 81 -21.89 -13.08 1.65
CA LYS A 81 -21.41 -12.34 2.82
C LYS A 81 -19.93 -12.04 2.72
N ILE A 82 -19.56 -10.82 3.12
CA ILE A 82 -18.17 -10.36 3.27
C ILE A 82 -17.88 -10.22 4.76
N SER A 83 -17.01 -11.07 5.28
CA SER A 83 -16.44 -10.96 6.62
C SER A 83 -15.02 -10.36 6.56
N VAL A 84 -14.36 -10.24 7.70
CA VAL A 84 -12.98 -9.72 7.76
C VAL A 84 -12.01 -10.56 6.91
N LYS A 85 -12.28 -11.88 6.75
CA LYS A 85 -11.41 -12.80 6.01
C LYS A 85 -11.40 -12.56 4.50
N GLU A 86 -12.47 -12.01 3.96
CA GLU A 86 -12.60 -11.69 2.54
C GLU A 86 -12.02 -10.31 2.20
N LEU A 87 -11.60 -9.52 3.21
CA LEU A 87 -10.89 -8.26 2.98
C LEU A 87 -9.40 -8.51 2.67
N PRO A 88 -8.71 -7.59 1.98
CA PRO A 88 -7.26 -7.65 1.81
C PRO A 88 -6.51 -7.69 3.14
N ALA A 89 -5.36 -8.37 3.18
CA ALA A 89 -4.60 -8.59 4.41
C ALA A 89 -4.22 -7.28 5.12
N GLU A 90 -3.92 -6.23 4.36
CA GLU A 90 -3.56 -4.91 4.85
C GLU A 90 -4.70 -4.26 5.66
N VAL A 91 -5.96 -4.47 5.22
CA VAL A 91 -7.16 -3.97 5.89
C VAL A 91 -7.50 -4.79 7.13
N GLN A 92 -7.15 -6.08 7.15
CA GLN A 92 -7.41 -6.97 8.29
C GLN A 92 -6.56 -6.63 9.51
N LEU A 93 -5.37 -6.08 9.32
CA LEU A 93 -4.42 -5.80 10.39
C LEU A 93 -4.96 -4.75 11.39
N PRO A 94 -4.61 -4.86 12.69
CA PRO A 94 -4.87 -3.82 13.67
C PRO A 94 -4.22 -2.50 13.27
N VAL A 95 -4.88 -1.37 13.54
CA VAL A 95 -4.38 -0.02 13.22
C VAL A 95 -2.96 0.23 13.74
N ALA A 96 -2.60 -0.35 14.88
CA ALA A 96 -1.26 -0.24 15.47
C ALA A 96 -0.17 -0.90 14.60
N LEU A 97 -0.48 -2.00 13.90
CA LEU A 97 0.48 -2.72 13.03
C LEU A 97 0.51 -2.13 11.61
N GLN A 98 -0.57 -1.50 11.17
CA GLN A 98 -0.63 -0.80 9.89
C GLN A 98 0.40 0.35 9.79
N GLN A 99 0.78 0.96 10.91
CA GLN A 99 1.81 2.01 10.95
C GLN A 99 3.23 1.46 10.78
N THR A 100 3.47 0.24 11.20
CA THR A 100 4.80 -0.41 11.11
C THR A 100 5.07 -0.91 9.68
N GLU A 101 4.04 -1.40 8.97
CA GLU A 101 4.18 -1.81 7.57
C GLU A 101 4.18 -0.62 6.60
N ARG A 102 3.63 0.54 6.99
CA ARG A 102 3.72 1.78 6.20
C ARG A 102 5.14 2.30 6.03
N ASN A 103 6.01 2.07 7.00
CA ASN A 103 7.43 2.38 6.86
C ASN A 103 8.13 1.43 5.88
N ASN A 104 7.50 0.27 5.56
CA ASN A 104 8.03 -0.70 4.59
C ASN A 104 7.32 -0.66 3.22
N ASN A 105 6.07 -0.15 3.11
CA ASN A 105 5.27 -0.27 1.87
C ASN A 105 4.58 1.03 1.41
N GLY A 106 4.72 2.15 2.11
CA GLY A 106 4.02 3.40 1.84
C GLY A 106 4.81 4.40 1.00
N GLY A 107 4.77 4.25 -0.28
CA GLY A 107 5.33 5.12 -1.30
C GLY A 107 5.79 4.27 -2.46
N VAL A 108 5.80 4.81 -3.66
CA VAL A 108 6.64 4.28 -4.74
C VAL A 108 8.06 4.29 -4.17
N GLN A 109 8.47 3.19 -3.51
CA GLN A 109 9.85 3.02 -3.11
C GLN A 109 10.62 3.01 -4.42
N ASN A 110 11.35 4.08 -4.65
CA ASN A 110 12.33 4.11 -5.71
C ASN A 110 13.12 2.82 -5.57
N LEU A 111 13.34 2.12 -6.68
CA LEU A 111 14.15 0.90 -6.69
C LEU A 111 15.47 1.11 -5.91
N ASP A 112 15.96 2.35 -5.92
CA ASP A 112 17.12 2.82 -5.17
C ASP A 112 16.91 2.79 -3.63
N ASP A 113 15.72 3.11 -3.12
CA ASP A 113 15.43 3.06 -1.67
C ASP A 113 15.27 1.62 -1.18
N MET A 114 14.64 0.75 -1.97
CA MET A 114 14.56 -0.69 -1.66
C MET A 114 15.96 -1.32 -1.63
N GLU A 115 16.80 -0.99 -2.61
CA GLU A 115 18.15 -1.48 -2.70
C GLU A 115 19.03 -0.97 -1.55
N ARG A 116 18.91 0.31 -1.20
CA ARG A 116 19.59 0.91 -0.05
C ARG A 116 19.22 0.20 1.25
N ASN A 117 17.93 -0.01 1.49
CA ASN A 117 17.44 -0.69 2.70
C ASN A 117 17.90 -2.15 2.76
N ALA A 118 17.87 -2.89 1.64
CA ALA A 118 18.39 -4.25 1.57
C ALA A 118 19.88 -4.32 1.92
N ILE A 119 20.68 -3.36 1.45
CA ILE A 119 22.11 -3.29 1.78
C ILE A 119 22.33 -3.01 3.26
N ILE A 120 21.58 -2.06 3.86
CA ILE A 120 21.68 -1.74 5.29
C ILE A 120 21.32 -2.96 6.15
N GLN A 121 20.23 -3.65 5.82
CA GLN A 121 19.81 -4.85 6.54
C GLN A 121 20.83 -5.98 6.45
N ALA A 122 21.37 -6.26 5.26
CA ALA A 122 22.39 -7.28 5.08
C ALA A 122 23.68 -6.97 5.85
N LEU A 123 24.09 -5.72 5.90
CA LEU A 123 25.23 -5.27 6.69
C LEU A 123 24.99 -5.41 8.18
N ALA A 124 23.81 -5.05 8.67
CA ALA A 124 23.40 -5.22 10.07
C ALA A 124 23.40 -6.70 10.49
N GLN A 125 22.79 -7.58 9.69
CA GLN A 125 22.76 -9.03 9.93
C GLN A 125 24.16 -9.66 9.94
N CYS A 126 25.08 -9.10 9.15
CA CYS A 126 26.46 -9.58 9.05
C CYS A 126 27.42 -8.83 9.99
N HIS A 127 26.92 -8.05 10.95
CA HIS A 127 27.74 -7.27 11.90
C HIS A 127 28.83 -6.43 11.18
N GLY A 128 28.46 -5.77 10.08
CA GLY A 128 29.37 -4.93 9.29
C GLY A 128 30.30 -5.70 8.34
N ASN A 129 30.22 -7.02 8.29
CA ASN A 129 31.08 -7.83 7.42
C ASN A 129 30.65 -7.73 5.95
N LYS A 130 31.28 -6.84 5.21
CA LYS A 130 30.97 -6.53 3.80
C LYS A 130 31.11 -7.74 2.86
N LYS A 131 32.00 -8.72 3.18
CA LYS A 131 32.14 -9.94 2.38
C LYS A 131 30.92 -10.85 2.54
N LYS A 132 30.48 -11.07 3.78
CA LYS A 132 29.28 -11.87 4.06
C LYS A 132 28.00 -11.18 3.56
N ALA A 133 27.88 -9.87 3.72
CA ALA A 133 26.74 -9.11 3.23
C ALA A 133 26.60 -9.20 1.70
N ALA A 134 27.71 -9.11 0.96
CA ALA A 134 27.68 -9.31 -0.50
C ALA A 134 27.18 -10.71 -0.91
N GLN A 135 27.58 -11.75 -0.15
CA GLN A 135 27.09 -13.12 -0.37
C GLN A 135 25.59 -13.25 -0.08
N VAL A 136 25.10 -12.67 1.00
CA VAL A 136 23.67 -12.69 1.38
C VAL A 136 22.83 -11.98 0.32
N LEU A 137 23.34 -10.88 -0.26
CA LEU A 137 22.67 -10.12 -1.32
C LEU A 137 22.82 -10.74 -2.72
N GLY A 138 23.61 -11.82 -2.86
CA GLY A 138 23.86 -12.45 -4.16
C GLY A 138 24.63 -11.57 -5.15
N ILE A 139 25.39 -10.56 -4.66
CA ILE A 139 26.15 -9.63 -5.49
C ILE A 139 27.64 -9.74 -5.24
N GLN A 140 28.44 -9.30 -6.21
CA GLN A 140 29.90 -9.25 -6.06
C GLN A 140 30.34 -8.15 -5.10
N ARG A 141 31.41 -8.37 -4.36
CA ARG A 141 31.98 -7.41 -3.40
C ARG A 141 32.24 -6.00 -3.99
N PRO A 142 32.81 -5.86 -5.19
CA PRO A 142 32.99 -4.53 -5.83
C PRO A 142 31.65 -3.82 -6.06
N THR A 143 30.63 -4.56 -6.47
CA THR A 143 29.28 -4.03 -6.69
C THR A 143 28.68 -3.49 -5.40
N LEU A 144 28.82 -4.22 -4.28
CA LEU A 144 28.38 -3.75 -2.96
C LEU A 144 29.06 -2.43 -2.58
N TYR A 145 30.37 -2.31 -2.76
CA TYR A 145 31.11 -1.08 -2.45
C TYR A 145 30.63 0.11 -3.30
N ASN A 146 30.43 -0.08 -4.60
CA ASN A 146 29.92 0.97 -5.48
C ASN A 146 28.52 1.43 -5.06
N LYS A 147 27.64 0.49 -4.68
CA LYS A 147 26.30 0.78 -4.19
C LYS A 147 26.32 1.48 -2.83
N MET A 148 27.16 1.05 -1.90
CA MET A 148 27.35 1.73 -0.61
C MET A 148 27.80 3.17 -0.81
N LYS A 149 28.76 3.42 -1.73
CA LYS A 149 29.22 4.77 -2.07
C LYS A 149 28.11 5.62 -2.70
N ARG A 150 27.31 5.03 -3.63
CA ARG A 150 26.17 5.69 -4.28
C ARG A 150 25.11 6.13 -3.28
N TYR A 151 24.82 5.30 -2.27
CA TYR A 151 23.79 5.56 -1.27
C TYR A 151 24.32 6.21 0.02
N ALA A 152 25.58 6.64 0.04
CA ALA A 152 26.24 7.24 1.21
C ALA A 152 26.06 6.42 2.50
N ILE A 153 26.23 5.08 2.41
CA ILE A 153 26.15 4.16 3.54
C ILE A 153 27.55 4.05 4.13
N GLU A 154 27.77 4.73 5.27
CA GLU A 154 28.99 4.63 6.08
C GLU A 154 28.76 3.68 7.26
N LEU A 155 29.77 2.85 7.59
CA LEU A 155 29.81 1.95 8.75
C LEU A 155 31.10 2.20 9.51
#